data_be8f2851b9308160ca6eee4ac8bdc216
#
_entry.id   be8f2851b9308160ca6eee4ac8bdc216
#
_cell.length_a   1.000
_cell.length_b   1.000
_cell.length_c   1.000
_cell.angle_alpha   90.00
_cell.angle_beta   90.00
_cell.angle_gamma   90.00
#
_symmetry.space_group_name_H-M   'P 1'
#
loop_
_entity.id
_entity.type
_entity.pdbx_description
1 polymer ?
#
loop_
_entity_poly.entity_id
_entity_poly.type
_entity_poly.pdbx_seq_one_letter_code
_entity_poly.pdbx_strand_id
1 'polypeptide(L)'
;MSKFRLKNLPLSRQILILFMILTMVLGVGLGIGYPLAVKQYLVSNTYSLLEEEFYTLSEHISFNEHNELLTVPATAPYFLQLLLSRYEYSFDMIVYAENGRELGSRSAERIPPPDIRELYVKAASHPSEQLQHGSLERENVNYLFVSKKMDYHGFPYYMVLFSKEQELNQINSILTRQFLYIFSLLLLASWLLAIWFSGYLSKPLRSLDELCKKIARRQFDIPLTMDRGDEIGQLARSFDTMKNQLKEYDESQRHFVQNISHELKTPIMAIQGYTQGLIEGVFQGPQAEKGLSIIMEESKRLEKVVGQLLYLTKIESVSQMMQMGRVDLSEMMQLLKQRLSVLNPHVEWELNLPPTMILEGDGEQLSTAFVNIMENQLRYAKSRLSITGRQVGRNMVVSIANDGPPIEEALLPHLFQRFRKGKSGKHGLGLAIARAVFEAHKGTIVARNDPDGPCFTMTIPVEFKG
;
A
#
# COMPACT_ATOMS: atom_id res chain seq x y z
N MET A 1 20.60 -9.86 27.35
CA MET A 1 20.30 -8.63 26.56
C MET A 1 19.29 -8.98 25.48
N SER A 2 18.02 -8.68 25.66
CA SER A 2 16.98 -8.96 24.67
C SER A 2 17.22 -8.08 23.44
N LYS A 3 17.39 -8.70 22.27
CA LYS A 3 17.51 -8.00 20.98
C LYS A 3 16.23 -7.19 20.78
N PHE A 4 16.34 -5.87 20.96
CA PHE A 4 15.27 -4.91 20.70
C PHE A 4 14.94 -4.98 19.21
N ARG A 5 13.93 -5.78 18.83
CA ARG A 5 13.49 -5.90 17.44
C ARG A 5 12.50 -4.78 17.17
N LEU A 6 12.93 -3.73 16.51
CA LEU A 6 12.08 -2.62 16.01
C LEU A 6 10.79 -3.15 15.36
N LYS A 7 10.86 -4.28 14.65
CA LYS A 7 9.72 -4.93 13.98
C LYS A 7 8.54 -5.30 14.89
N ASN A 8 8.74 -5.40 16.20
CA ASN A 8 7.69 -5.79 17.16
C ASN A 8 6.95 -4.59 17.77
N LEU A 9 7.36 -3.37 17.44
CA LEU A 9 6.71 -2.15 17.92
C LEU A 9 5.55 -1.74 17.00
N PRO A 10 4.52 -1.03 17.51
CA PRO A 10 3.50 -0.41 16.66
C PRO A 10 4.15 0.47 15.60
N LEU A 11 3.57 0.50 14.39
CA LEU A 11 4.10 1.25 13.25
C LEU A 11 4.39 2.72 13.59
N SER A 12 3.51 3.34 14.39
CA SER A 12 3.68 4.70 14.89
C SER A 12 4.98 4.90 15.66
N ARG A 13 5.34 3.95 16.54
CA ARG A 13 6.59 4.01 17.32
C ARG A 13 7.80 3.72 16.45
N GLN A 14 7.68 2.83 15.46
CA GLN A 14 8.78 2.56 14.51
C GLN A 14 9.14 3.83 13.73
N ILE A 15 8.15 4.53 13.19
CA ILE A 15 8.32 5.78 12.45
C ILE A 15 8.99 6.84 13.34
N LEU A 16 8.49 7.03 14.56
CA LEU A 16 9.05 7.98 15.53
C LEU A 16 10.51 7.68 15.87
N ILE A 17 10.83 6.42 16.17
CA ILE A 17 12.21 6.00 16.51
C ILE A 17 13.15 6.22 15.31
N LEU A 18 12.72 5.84 14.10
CA LEU A 18 13.52 6.03 12.90
C LEU A 18 13.81 7.51 12.65
N PHE A 19 12.80 8.35 12.81
CA PHE A 19 12.92 9.80 12.65
C PHE A 19 13.83 10.42 13.71
N MET A 20 13.72 9.97 14.99
CA MET A 20 14.63 10.38 16.08
C MET A 20 16.08 10.00 15.79
N ILE A 21 16.34 8.78 15.35
CA ILE A 21 17.70 8.34 15.03
C ILE A 21 18.27 9.18 13.88
N LEU A 22 17.49 9.37 12.81
CA LEU A 22 17.93 10.15 11.65
C LEU A 22 18.25 11.59 12.04
N THR A 23 17.38 12.25 12.80
CA THR A 23 17.59 13.63 13.24
C THR A 23 18.72 13.75 14.25
N MET A 24 18.93 12.76 15.11
CA MET A 24 20.06 12.71 16.03
C MET A 24 21.40 12.59 15.30
N VAL A 25 21.49 11.68 14.31
CA VAL A 25 22.72 11.50 13.50
C VAL A 25 23.04 12.78 12.73
N LEU A 26 22.04 13.41 12.12
CA LEU A 26 22.18 14.68 11.40
C LEU A 26 22.58 15.81 12.36
N GLY A 27 21.99 15.86 13.56
CA GLY A 27 22.30 16.85 14.60
C GLY A 27 23.72 16.76 15.11
N VAL A 28 24.20 15.56 15.39
CA VAL A 28 25.58 15.33 15.84
C VAL A 28 26.54 15.67 14.70
N GLY A 29 26.28 15.21 13.48
CA GLY A 29 27.14 15.48 12.32
C GLY A 29 27.27 16.98 12.02
N LEU A 30 26.17 17.69 11.96
CA LEU A 30 26.16 19.13 11.71
C LEU A 30 26.67 19.94 12.91
N GLY A 31 26.32 19.53 14.15
CA GLY A 31 26.77 20.22 15.37
C GLY A 31 28.28 20.23 15.56
N ILE A 32 28.98 19.20 15.08
CA ILE A 32 30.42 19.11 15.09
C ILE A 32 31.02 19.67 13.78
N GLY A 33 30.46 19.30 12.66
CA GLY A 33 31.01 19.64 11.33
C GLY A 33 30.89 21.13 11.00
N TYR A 34 29.78 21.77 11.36
CA TYR A 34 29.58 23.19 11.03
C TYR A 34 30.58 24.13 11.68
N PRO A 35 30.82 24.08 13.03
CA PRO A 35 31.82 24.96 13.66
C PRO A 35 33.24 24.76 13.10
N LEU A 36 33.62 23.51 12.80
CA LEU A 36 34.91 23.19 12.21
C LEU A 36 35.04 23.77 10.81
N ALA A 37 34.02 23.60 9.98
CA ALA A 37 34.02 24.13 8.60
C ALA A 37 34.07 25.66 8.59
N VAL A 38 33.29 26.31 9.46
CA VAL A 38 33.28 27.77 9.58
C VAL A 38 34.65 28.26 10.05
N LYS A 39 35.24 27.61 11.07
CA LYS A 39 36.59 27.96 11.54
C LYS A 39 37.64 27.84 10.42
N GLN A 40 37.62 26.73 9.70
CA GLN A 40 38.58 26.51 8.58
C GLN A 40 38.37 27.53 7.47
N TYR A 41 37.12 27.86 7.13
CA TYR A 41 36.81 28.90 6.15
C TYR A 41 37.32 30.27 6.60
N LEU A 42 37.06 30.69 7.85
CA LEU A 42 37.50 31.97 8.39
C LEU A 42 39.02 32.09 8.39
N VAL A 43 39.74 31.07 8.83
CA VAL A 43 41.22 31.06 8.82
C VAL A 43 41.74 31.15 7.38
N SER A 44 41.23 30.37 6.46
CA SER A 44 41.63 30.42 5.05
C SER A 44 41.36 31.79 4.41
N ASN A 45 40.18 32.36 4.67
CA ASN A 45 39.80 33.68 4.17
C ASN A 45 40.68 34.78 4.75
N THR A 46 41.08 34.67 6.04
CA THR A 46 41.98 35.62 6.67
C THR A 46 43.37 35.60 6.03
N TYR A 47 43.89 34.40 5.72
CA TYR A 47 45.18 34.33 4.99
C TYR A 47 45.06 34.99 3.61
N SER A 48 43.99 34.75 2.87
CA SER A 48 43.81 35.41 1.56
C SER A 48 43.72 36.92 1.66
N LEU A 49 43.05 37.45 2.69
CA LEU A 49 43.01 38.89 2.94
C LEU A 49 44.38 39.46 3.36
N LEU A 50 45.11 38.75 4.22
CA LEU A 50 46.47 39.14 4.60
C LEU A 50 47.42 39.14 3.40
N GLU A 51 47.31 38.20 2.46
CA GLU A 51 48.06 38.18 1.21
C GLU A 51 47.77 39.40 0.34
N GLU A 52 46.49 39.69 0.09
CA GLU A 52 46.04 40.81 -0.74
C GLU A 52 46.57 42.13 -0.17
N GLU A 53 46.41 42.33 1.14
CA GLU A 53 46.89 43.52 1.84
C GLU A 53 48.43 43.60 1.85
N PHE A 54 49.11 42.43 1.98
CA PHE A 54 50.59 42.36 1.93
C PHE A 54 51.11 42.93 0.60
N TYR A 55 50.54 42.49 -0.51
CA TYR A 55 51.00 43.00 -1.82
C TYR A 55 50.66 44.47 -2.00
N THR A 56 49.52 44.93 -1.57
CA THR A 56 49.15 46.34 -1.64
C THR A 56 50.06 47.22 -0.82
N LEU A 57 50.38 46.81 0.40
CA LEU A 57 51.31 47.58 1.27
C LEU A 57 52.77 47.53 0.79
N SER A 58 53.18 46.39 0.25
CA SER A 58 54.56 46.20 -0.22
C SER A 58 54.98 47.17 -1.35
N GLU A 59 54.00 47.58 -2.19
CA GLU A 59 54.22 48.57 -3.27
C GLU A 59 54.42 50.03 -2.76
N HIS A 60 53.97 50.30 -1.53
CA HIS A 60 53.95 51.66 -0.95
C HIS A 60 55.01 51.88 0.15
N ILE A 61 55.80 50.84 0.46
CA ILE A 61 56.90 50.97 1.46
C ILE A 61 58.05 51.73 0.88
N SER A 62 58.53 52.78 1.62
CA SER A 62 59.73 53.54 1.34
C SER A 62 60.53 53.73 2.63
N PHE A 63 61.88 53.89 2.48
CA PHE A 63 62.80 54.12 3.58
C PHE A 63 63.49 55.47 3.39
N ASN A 64 63.91 56.14 4.50
CA ASN A 64 64.71 57.36 4.47
C ASN A 64 66.20 57.03 4.26
N GLU A 65 67.06 58.07 4.13
CA GLU A 65 68.49 57.91 3.96
C GLU A 65 69.17 57.18 5.14
N HIS A 66 68.53 57.11 6.29
CA HIS A 66 69.00 56.41 7.49
C HIS A 66 68.41 54.97 7.63
N ASN A 67 67.79 54.46 6.60
CA ASN A 67 67.16 53.17 6.60
C ASN A 67 66.02 53.00 7.70
N GLU A 68 65.42 54.14 8.06
CA GLU A 68 64.23 54.12 8.90
C GLU A 68 63.01 54.11 8.00
N LEU A 69 61.96 53.31 8.38
CA LEU A 69 60.70 53.20 7.65
C LEU A 69 60.08 54.61 7.63
N LEU A 70 59.99 55.20 6.46
CA LEU A 70 59.15 56.35 6.25
C LEU A 70 57.75 55.81 6.32
N THR A 71 57.06 56.01 7.46
CA THR A 71 55.62 55.71 7.59
C THR A 71 54.95 56.25 6.36
N VAL A 72 54.10 55.43 5.75
CA VAL A 72 53.23 55.77 4.59
C VAL A 72 52.91 57.26 4.66
N PRO A 73 53.26 58.07 3.66
CA PRO A 73 53.03 59.51 3.74
C PRO A 73 51.62 59.82 4.05
N ALA A 74 51.32 60.79 4.92
CA ALA A 74 49.96 61.30 5.20
C ALA A 74 49.24 61.79 3.95
N THR A 75 49.88 61.72 2.80
CA THR A 75 49.37 62.01 1.45
C THR A 75 48.89 60.76 0.71
N ALA A 76 48.84 59.58 1.38
CA ALA A 76 48.11 58.44 0.77
C ALA A 76 46.68 58.89 0.40
N PRO A 77 46.23 58.62 -0.83
CA PRO A 77 44.90 59.13 -1.29
C PRO A 77 43.84 58.86 -0.25
N TYR A 78 42.98 59.82 0.02
CA TYR A 78 41.84 59.75 0.94
C TYR A 78 41.01 58.46 0.75
N PHE A 79 41.12 57.87 -0.42
CA PHE A 79 40.53 56.58 -0.81
C PHE A 79 41.19 55.38 -0.04
N LEU A 80 42.47 55.40 0.22
CA LEU A 80 43.15 54.32 1.00
C LEU A 80 42.79 54.41 2.49
N GLN A 81 42.69 55.63 3.03
CA GLN A 81 42.16 55.84 4.39
C GLN A 81 40.67 55.40 4.51
N LEU A 82 39.87 55.66 3.49
CA LEU A 82 38.46 55.22 3.45
C LEU A 82 38.31 53.72 3.29
N LEU A 83 39.17 53.03 2.51
CA LEU A 83 39.20 51.59 2.40
C LEU A 83 39.65 50.93 3.71
N LEU A 84 40.64 51.49 4.39
CA LEU A 84 41.10 50.96 5.68
C LEU A 84 40.09 51.22 6.83
N SER A 85 39.28 52.27 6.75
CA SER A 85 38.24 52.54 7.73
C SER A 85 36.93 51.74 7.51
N ARG A 86 36.74 51.17 6.33
CA ARG A 86 35.54 50.43 5.96
C ARG A 86 35.61 48.92 6.27
N TYR A 87 36.80 48.40 6.48
CA TYR A 87 37.01 47.02 6.95
C TYR A 87 37.38 47.06 8.43
N GLU A 88 36.51 46.58 9.28
CA GLU A 88 36.71 46.37 10.74
C GLU A 88 37.85 45.38 11.07
N TYR A 89 38.60 44.91 10.08
CA TYR A 89 39.73 44.04 10.26
C TYR A 89 41.00 44.92 10.29
N SER A 90 41.46 45.27 11.49
CA SER A 90 42.78 45.90 11.66
C SER A 90 43.88 44.86 11.54
N PHE A 91 44.53 44.81 10.39
CA PHE A 91 45.74 44.04 10.24
C PHE A 91 46.90 44.87 10.81
N ASP A 92 47.71 44.21 11.63
CA ASP A 92 48.94 44.79 12.17
C ASP A 92 50.12 44.46 11.26
N MET A 93 51.02 45.38 11.07
CA MET A 93 52.20 45.23 10.23
C MET A 93 53.47 45.56 11.03
N ILE A 94 54.53 44.77 10.85
CA ILE A 94 55.87 45.05 11.39
C ILE A 94 56.90 44.82 10.29
N VAL A 95 57.85 45.66 10.26
CA VAL A 95 59.02 45.56 9.36
C VAL A 95 60.30 45.41 10.16
N TYR A 96 61.11 44.42 9.81
CA TYR A 96 62.34 44.10 10.46
C TYR A 96 63.50 44.20 9.46
N ALA A 97 64.69 44.72 9.90
CA ALA A 97 65.93 44.57 9.21
C ALA A 97 66.43 43.11 9.28
N GLU A 98 67.31 42.68 8.40
CA GLU A 98 67.90 41.34 8.38
C GLU A 98 68.58 40.93 9.71
N ASN A 99 69.05 41.88 10.48
CA ASN A 99 69.66 41.66 11.81
C ASN A 99 68.56 41.55 12.95
N GLY A 100 67.29 41.58 12.63
CA GLY A 100 66.19 41.50 13.59
C GLY A 100 65.85 42.79 14.30
N ARG A 101 66.44 43.92 13.88
CA ARG A 101 66.09 45.25 14.40
C ARG A 101 64.70 45.64 13.78
N GLU A 102 63.79 46.12 14.61
CA GLU A 102 62.51 46.71 14.15
C GLU A 102 62.84 48.04 13.42
N LEU A 103 62.33 48.17 12.20
CA LEU A 103 62.44 49.37 11.38
C LEU A 103 61.22 50.26 11.51
N GLY A 104 60.10 49.64 11.83
CA GLY A 104 58.82 50.29 12.07
C GLY A 104 57.71 49.32 12.23
N SER A 105 56.64 49.75 12.89
CA SER A 105 55.39 48.96 13.08
C SER A 105 54.17 49.82 12.94
N ARG A 106 53.11 49.23 12.40
CA ARG A 106 51.81 49.79 12.42
C ARG A 106 50.89 48.78 13.12
N SER A 107 50.50 49.07 14.34
CA SER A 107 49.58 48.22 15.10
C SER A 107 48.52 49.10 15.77
N ALA A 108 47.30 48.69 15.77
CA ALA A 108 46.21 49.31 16.50
C ALA A 108 46.39 49.13 18.02
N GLU A 109 47.02 48.04 18.42
CA GLU A 109 47.39 47.77 19.80
C GLU A 109 48.92 47.60 19.93
N ARG A 110 49.52 48.14 20.98
CA ARG A 110 51.00 47.94 21.25
C ARG A 110 51.15 46.45 21.64
N ILE A 111 51.78 45.67 20.73
CA ILE A 111 52.16 44.30 21.02
C ILE A 111 53.44 44.35 21.89
N PRO A 112 53.54 43.56 22.98
CA PRO A 112 54.72 43.52 23.81
C PRO A 112 56.00 43.12 23.00
N PRO A 113 57.16 43.73 23.23
CA PRO A 113 58.38 43.46 22.49
C PRO A 113 58.82 42.00 22.31
N PRO A 114 58.58 41.11 23.29
CA PRO A 114 58.89 39.67 23.15
C PRO A 114 58.15 38.98 22.03
N ASP A 115 56.86 39.37 21.76
CA ASP A 115 56.01 38.77 20.76
C ASP A 115 56.49 39.13 19.36
N ILE A 116 56.91 40.34 19.18
CA ILE A 116 57.45 40.87 17.95
C ILE A 116 58.71 40.11 17.51
N ARG A 117 59.64 39.83 18.48
CA ARG A 117 60.88 39.09 18.21
C ARG A 117 60.60 37.63 17.79
N GLU A 118 59.60 37.00 18.35
CA GLU A 118 59.22 35.63 18.02
C GLU A 118 58.60 35.53 16.61
N LEU A 119 57.84 36.52 16.22
CA LEU A 119 57.26 36.63 14.83
C LEU A 119 58.47 36.80 13.84
N TYR A 120 59.47 37.64 14.16
CA TYR A 120 60.68 37.75 13.34
C TYR A 120 61.41 36.42 13.23
N VAL A 121 61.62 35.71 14.32
CA VAL A 121 62.38 34.45 14.34
C VAL A 121 61.62 33.42 13.47
N LYS A 122 60.31 33.35 13.53
CA LYS A 122 59.55 32.48 12.67
C LYS A 122 59.60 32.92 11.20
N ALA A 123 59.46 34.19 10.91
CA ALA A 123 59.54 34.72 9.57
C ALA A 123 60.92 34.51 8.93
N ALA A 124 62.03 34.66 9.75
CA ALA A 124 63.40 34.50 9.32
C ALA A 124 63.84 33.02 9.23
N SER A 125 63.22 32.10 9.91
CA SER A 125 63.58 30.68 9.92
C SER A 125 63.45 30.00 8.54
N HIS A 126 62.73 30.61 7.61
CA HIS A 126 62.54 30.11 6.24
C HIS A 126 62.68 31.29 5.25
N PRO A 127 63.86 31.71 4.93
CA PRO A 127 64.14 32.87 4.06
C PRO A 127 63.83 32.51 2.59
N SER A 128 62.55 32.41 2.24
CA SER A 128 62.11 32.21 0.85
C SER A 128 61.62 33.54 0.23
N GLU A 129 61.84 33.68 -1.07
CA GLU A 129 61.32 34.80 -1.85
C GLU A 129 59.76 34.68 -2.02
N GLN A 130 59.16 33.57 -1.54
CA GLN A 130 57.76 33.37 -1.57
C GLN A 130 57.08 33.79 -0.26
N LEU A 131 55.84 34.24 -0.35
CA LEU A 131 55.03 34.59 0.80
C LEU A 131 54.81 33.35 1.70
N GLN A 132 55.09 33.50 2.97
CA GLN A 132 54.97 32.44 3.96
C GLN A 132 53.75 32.67 4.84
N HIS A 133 53.01 31.61 5.09
CA HIS A 133 51.92 31.59 6.04
C HIS A 133 52.35 30.91 7.33
N GLY A 134 51.93 31.45 8.47
CA GLY A 134 52.23 30.84 9.74
C GLY A 134 51.22 31.22 10.81
N SER A 135 51.30 30.50 11.92
CA SER A 135 50.59 30.85 13.14
C SER A 135 51.55 30.88 14.32
N LEU A 136 51.31 31.78 15.25
CA LEU A 136 52.04 31.93 16.51
C LEU A 136 51.07 31.94 17.66
N GLU A 137 51.18 30.99 18.60
CA GLU A 137 50.39 30.94 19.83
C GLU A 137 51.16 31.52 20.99
N ARG A 138 50.60 32.53 21.67
CA ARG A 138 51.20 33.14 22.85
C ARG A 138 50.16 33.67 23.80
N GLU A 139 50.38 33.44 25.10
CA GLU A 139 49.45 33.85 26.17
C GLU A 139 47.99 33.52 25.90
N ASN A 140 47.74 32.35 25.31
CA ASN A 140 46.40 31.88 24.92
C ASN A 140 45.76 32.68 23.75
N VAL A 141 46.55 33.51 23.02
CA VAL A 141 46.15 34.19 21.81
C VAL A 141 46.90 33.59 20.63
N ASN A 142 46.20 33.17 19.62
CA ASN A 142 46.77 32.68 18.38
C ASN A 142 46.77 33.80 17.34
N TYR A 143 47.91 34.05 16.74
CA TYR A 143 48.12 35.05 15.68
C TYR A 143 48.32 34.31 14.36
N LEU A 144 47.59 34.71 13.32
CA LEU A 144 47.83 34.30 11.95
C LEU A 144 48.70 35.35 11.30
N PHE A 145 49.74 34.95 10.61
CA PHE A 145 50.65 35.89 9.96
C PHE A 145 51.04 35.45 8.56
N VAL A 146 51.34 36.44 7.72
CA VAL A 146 52.02 36.28 6.45
C VAL A 146 53.32 37.07 6.49
N SER A 147 54.40 36.52 5.96
CA SER A 147 55.70 37.17 5.96
C SER A 147 56.49 36.89 4.68
N LYS A 148 57.29 37.84 4.26
CA LYS A 148 58.21 37.71 3.12
C LYS A 148 59.48 38.57 3.29
N LYS A 149 60.58 38.04 2.81
CA LYS A 149 61.83 38.83 2.67
C LYS A 149 61.70 39.70 1.43
N MET A 150 61.92 41.01 1.58
CA MET A 150 61.85 42.02 0.55
C MET A 150 63.21 42.70 0.42
N ASP A 151 63.49 43.35 -0.70
CA ASP A 151 64.67 44.16 -0.93
C ASP A 151 64.28 45.57 -1.39
N TYR A 152 64.79 46.57 -0.77
CA TYR A 152 64.61 47.97 -1.15
C TYR A 152 66.00 48.60 -1.49
N HIS A 153 66.27 48.75 -2.79
CA HIS A 153 67.50 49.31 -3.28
C HIS A 153 68.79 48.67 -2.67
N GLY A 154 68.83 47.34 -2.51
CA GLY A 154 69.90 46.56 -1.92
C GLY A 154 69.91 46.49 -0.40
N PHE A 155 68.82 46.94 0.24
CA PHE A 155 68.59 46.80 1.68
C PHE A 155 67.53 45.70 1.93
N PRO A 156 67.95 44.54 2.41
CA PRO A 156 67.02 43.44 2.71
C PRO A 156 66.31 43.69 4.02
N TYR A 157 64.99 43.46 3.98
CA TYR A 157 64.07 43.56 5.15
C TYR A 157 63.02 42.48 5.13
N TYR A 158 62.39 42.18 6.30
CA TYR A 158 61.31 41.31 6.46
C TYR A 158 60.04 42.11 6.77
N MET A 159 59.02 41.92 5.99
CA MET A 159 57.65 42.44 6.25
C MET A 159 56.77 41.35 6.76
N VAL A 160 56.08 41.57 7.88
CA VAL A 160 55.20 40.65 8.53
C VAL A 160 53.84 41.34 8.75
N LEU A 161 52.77 40.80 8.16
CA LEU A 161 51.40 41.18 8.46
C LEU A 161 50.79 40.11 9.33
N PHE A 162 50.02 40.48 10.33
CA PHE A 162 49.39 39.52 11.24
C PHE A 162 48.03 40.01 11.73
N SER A 163 47.22 39.03 12.17
CA SER A 163 45.88 39.26 12.73
C SER A 163 45.64 38.31 13.90
N LYS A 164 44.83 38.70 14.89
CA LYS A 164 44.48 37.88 16.03
C LYS A 164 43.38 36.87 15.65
N GLU A 165 43.61 35.57 15.83
CA GLU A 165 42.59 34.53 15.64
C GLU A 165 41.43 34.66 16.65
N GLN A 166 41.64 35.42 17.74
CA GLN A 166 40.62 35.58 18.78
C GLN A 166 39.34 36.27 18.25
N GLU A 167 39.46 37.20 17.33
CA GLU A 167 38.31 37.85 16.66
C GLU A 167 37.53 36.87 15.80
N LEU A 168 38.26 35.97 15.09
CA LEU A 168 37.65 34.91 14.31
C LEU A 168 36.87 33.92 15.20
N ASN A 169 37.39 33.60 16.38
CA ASN A 169 36.74 32.74 17.35
C ASN A 169 35.45 33.35 17.89
N GLN A 170 35.39 34.70 18.05
CA GLN A 170 34.16 35.38 18.46
C GLN A 170 33.09 35.27 17.36
N ILE A 171 33.45 35.56 16.11
CA ILE A 171 32.56 35.46 14.96
C ILE A 171 32.06 34.00 14.83
N ASN A 172 32.97 33.03 14.89
CA ASN A 172 32.61 31.61 14.86
C ASN A 172 31.66 31.23 15.97
N SER A 173 31.86 31.74 17.19
CA SER A 173 30.96 31.46 18.33
C SER A 173 29.57 32.03 18.13
N ILE A 174 29.43 33.23 17.57
CA ILE A 174 28.17 33.88 17.26
C ILE A 174 27.43 33.07 16.18
N LEU A 175 28.09 32.75 15.07
CA LEU A 175 27.53 31.97 13.97
C LEU A 175 27.10 30.57 14.43
N THR A 176 27.95 29.90 15.23
CA THR A 176 27.63 28.58 15.79
C THR A 176 26.41 28.64 16.70
N ARG A 177 26.33 29.67 17.57
CA ARG A 177 25.17 29.84 18.46
C ARG A 177 23.87 30.10 17.67
N GLN A 178 23.89 30.96 16.68
CA GLN A 178 22.74 31.22 15.81
C GLN A 178 22.34 29.95 15.06
N PHE A 179 23.31 29.22 14.51
CA PHE A 179 23.06 27.93 13.86
C PHE A 179 22.37 26.94 14.80
N LEU A 180 22.87 26.80 16.04
CA LEU A 180 22.29 25.89 17.04
C LEU A 180 20.84 26.27 17.40
N TYR A 181 20.51 27.56 17.50
CA TYR A 181 19.14 28.01 17.72
C TYR A 181 18.20 27.62 16.57
N ILE A 182 18.58 27.94 15.33
CA ILE A 182 17.79 27.61 14.14
C ILE A 182 17.64 26.10 14.02
N PHE A 183 18.73 25.36 14.21
CA PHE A 183 18.73 23.91 14.14
C PHE A 183 17.84 23.26 15.20
N SER A 184 17.88 23.76 16.45
CA SER A 184 17.01 23.29 17.52
C SER A 184 15.53 23.52 17.21
N LEU A 185 15.18 24.67 16.62
CA LEU A 185 13.83 24.98 16.17
C LEU A 185 13.36 24.03 15.07
N LEU A 186 14.21 23.76 14.09
CA LEU A 186 13.93 22.80 13.00
C LEU A 186 13.76 21.36 13.54
N LEU A 187 14.59 20.96 14.51
CA LEU A 187 14.44 19.65 15.18
C LEU A 187 13.10 19.54 15.88
N LEU A 188 12.69 20.56 16.63
CA LEU A 188 11.39 20.58 17.30
C LEU A 188 10.23 20.48 16.30
N ALA A 189 10.28 21.30 15.26
CA ALA A 189 9.26 21.27 14.19
C ALA A 189 9.19 19.90 13.50
N SER A 190 10.34 19.32 13.17
CA SER A 190 10.46 17.99 12.59
C SER A 190 9.86 16.90 13.48
N TRP A 191 10.10 16.98 14.79
CA TRP A 191 9.56 16.04 15.76
C TRP A 191 8.02 16.13 15.89
N LEU A 192 7.47 17.35 15.94
CA LEU A 192 6.02 17.57 15.93
C LEU A 192 5.38 17.02 14.65
N LEU A 193 6.03 17.26 13.51
CA LEU A 193 5.58 16.73 12.22
C LEU A 193 5.59 15.20 12.19
N ALA A 194 6.61 14.56 12.77
CA ALA A 194 6.71 13.11 12.86
C ALA A 194 5.61 12.50 13.73
N ILE A 195 5.24 13.13 14.85
CA ILE A 195 4.12 12.70 15.71
C ILE A 195 2.80 12.79 14.91
N TRP A 196 2.56 13.92 14.25
CA TRP A 196 1.36 14.14 13.44
C TRP A 196 1.25 13.11 12.32
N PHE A 197 2.31 12.93 11.54
CA PHE A 197 2.36 11.99 10.41
C PHE A 197 2.20 10.53 10.86
N SER A 198 2.83 10.16 11.96
CA SER A 198 2.67 8.84 12.57
C SER A 198 1.22 8.55 12.94
N GLY A 199 0.51 9.52 13.53
CA GLY A 199 -0.92 9.40 13.83
C GLY A 199 -1.79 9.33 12.58
N TYR A 200 -1.47 10.14 11.56
CA TYR A 200 -2.19 10.20 10.29
C TYR A 200 -2.17 8.87 9.51
N LEU A 201 -1.05 8.14 9.55
CA LEU A 201 -0.93 6.83 8.90
C LEU A 201 -1.40 5.67 9.77
N SER A 202 -1.01 5.66 11.05
CA SER A 202 -1.20 4.47 11.89
C SER A 202 -2.63 4.30 12.41
N LYS A 203 -3.36 5.39 12.67
CA LYS A 203 -4.74 5.31 13.17
C LYS A 203 -5.69 4.60 12.20
N PRO A 204 -5.76 4.97 10.90
CA PRO A 204 -6.61 4.29 9.93
C PRO A 204 -6.28 2.81 9.77
N LEU A 205 -4.99 2.46 9.69
CA LEU A 205 -4.54 1.07 9.56
C LEU A 205 -4.95 0.22 10.77
N ARG A 206 -4.88 0.78 11.97
CA ARG A 206 -5.33 0.11 13.18
C ARG A 206 -6.85 -0.10 13.18
N SER A 207 -7.61 0.88 12.71
CA SER A 207 -9.07 0.73 12.56
C SER A 207 -9.43 -0.38 11.58
N LEU A 208 -8.70 -0.52 10.47
CA LEU A 208 -8.87 -1.62 9.52
C LEU A 208 -8.52 -2.98 10.15
N ASP A 209 -7.41 -3.08 10.93
CA ASP A 209 -7.06 -4.30 11.65
C ASP A 209 -8.14 -4.72 12.66
N GLU A 210 -8.68 -3.76 13.41
CA GLU A 210 -9.79 -4.01 14.35
C GLU A 210 -11.06 -4.47 13.61
N LEU A 211 -11.36 -3.88 12.44
CA LEU A 211 -12.46 -4.31 11.58
C LEU A 211 -12.25 -5.75 11.09
N CYS A 212 -11.06 -6.09 10.60
CA CYS A 212 -10.72 -7.47 10.19
C CYS A 212 -10.96 -8.48 11.33
N LYS A 213 -10.56 -8.14 12.56
CA LYS A 213 -10.78 -9.00 13.73
C LYS A 213 -12.26 -9.19 14.05
N LYS A 214 -13.09 -8.18 13.83
CA LYS A 214 -14.53 -8.26 14.03
C LYS A 214 -15.21 -9.09 12.93
N ILE A 215 -14.82 -8.90 11.67
CA ILE A 215 -15.28 -9.71 10.53
C ILE A 215 -14.93 -11.19 10.77
N ALA A 216 -13.72 -11.50 11.24
CA ALA A 216 -13.31 -12.88 11.57
C ALA A 216 -14.19 -13.51 12.67
N ARG A 217 -14.83 -12.70 13.52
CA ARG A 217 -15.84 -13.13 14.52
C ARG A 217 -17.26 -13.11 14.01
N ARG A 218 -17.47 -12.98 12.68
CA ARG A 218 -18.76 -12.87 12.01
C ARG A 218 -19.60 -11.65 12.45
N GLN A 219 -18.96 -10.58 12.87
CA GLN A 219 -19.60 -9.31 13.21
C GLN A 219 -19.54 -8.38 11.99
N PHE A 220 -20.55 -8.46 11.11
CA PHE A 220 -20.56 -7.72 9.85
C PHE A 220 -21.25 -6.34 9.94
N ASP A 221 -22.09 -6.11 10.97
CA ASP A 221 -22.92 -4.90 11.08
C ASP A 221 -22.14 -3.70 11.66
N ILE A 222 -20.93 -3.48 11.14
CA ILE A 222 -20.07 -2.40 11.58
C ILE A 222 -19.90 -1.43 10.42
N PRO A 223 -20.28 -0.16 10.58
CA PRO A 223 -20.05 0.84 9.55
C PRO A 223 -18.56 1.11 9.39
N LEU A 224 -18.08 1.05 8.17
CA LEU A 224 -16.75 1.53 7.83
C LEU A 224 -16.85 3.02 7.45
N THR A 225 -16.72 3.92 8.44
CA THR A 225 -16.73 5.36 8.23
C THR A 225 -15.30 5.86 8.00
N MET A 226 -14.80 5.69 6.79
CA MET A 226 -13.48 6.22 6.41
C MET A 226 -13.61 7.02 5.12
N ASP A 227 -13.74 8.34 5.25
CA ASP A 227 -13.82 9.25 4.13
C ASP A 227 -12.42 9.78 3.78
N ARG A 228 -11.72 9.02 2.91
CA ARG A 228 -10.38 9.33 2.40
C ARG A 228 -10.32 9.08 0.91
N GLY A 229 -9.66 10.00 0.19
CA GLY A 229 -9.43 9.90 -1.25
C GLY A 229 -8.12 9.22 -1.65
N ASP A 230 -7.27 8.82 -0.69
CA ASP A 230 -5.96 8.21 -0.91
C ASP A 230 -6.02 6.67 -1.00
N GLU A 231 -4.85 6.02 -1.10
CA GLU A 231 -4.70 4.58 -1.18
C GLU A 231 -5.28 3.84 0.03
N ILE A 232 -5.23 4.46 1.21
CA ILE A 232 -5.83 3.93 2.43
C ILE A 232 -7.36 3.96 2.31
N GLY A 233 -7.93 5.01 1.73
CA GLY A 233 -9.36 5.10 1.43
C GLY A 233 -9.79 4.06 0.38
N GLN A 234 -8.97 3.81 -0.64
CA GLN A 234 -9.23 2.75 -1.62
C GLN A 234 -9.21 1.37 -0.97
N LEU A 235 -8.22 1.10 -0.11
CA LEU A 235 -8.14 -0.14 0.67
C LEU A 235 -9.38 -0.32 1.55
N ALA A 236 -9.83 0.74 2.23
CA ALA A 236 -11.03 0.70 3.06
C ALA A 236 -12.29 0.33 2.26
N ARG A 237 -12.46 0.91 1.05
CA ARG A 237 -13.58 0.56 0.15
C ARG A 237 -13.52 -0.91 -0.29
N SER A 238 -12.34 -1.42 -0.61
CA SER A 238 -12.15 -2.84 -0.96
C SER A 238 -12.50 -3.77 0.20
N PHE A 239 -12.12 -3.38 1.43
CA PHE A 239 -12.51 -4.10 2.65
C PHE A 239 -14.03 -4.08 2.89
N ASP A 240 -14.70 -2.96 2.64
CA ASP A 240 -16.16 -2.87 2.79
C ASP A 240 -16.90 -3.77 1.80
N THR A 241 -16.42 -3.80 0.54
CA THR A 241 -16.94 -4.71 -0.48
C THR A 241 -16.77 -6.17 -0.06
N MET A 242 -15.58 -6.55 0.39
CA MET A 242 -15.29 -7.91 0.88
C MET A 242 -16.16 -8.26 2.10
N LYS A 243 -16.33 -7.34 3.06
CA LYS A 243 -17.20 -7.53 4.23
C LYS A 243 -18.64 -7.82 3.82
N ASN A 244 -19.18 -7.05 2.86
CA ASN A 244 -20.57 -7.24 2.39
C ASN A 244 -20.72 -8.57 1.66
N GLN A 245 -19.80 -8.96 0.81
CA GLN A 245 -19.80 -10.28 0.15
C GLN A 245 -19.73 -11.43 1.17
N LEU A 246 -18.89 -11.29 2.20
CA LEU A 246 -18.75 -12.31 3.25
C LEU A 246 -20.01 -12.39 4.12
N LYS A 247 -20.69 -11.27 4.37
CA LYS A 247 -21.99 -11.21 5.06
C LYS A 247 -23.05 -11.98 4.27
N GLU A 248 -23.20 -11.68 2.98
CA GLU A 248 -24.16 -12.37 2.10
C GLU A 248 -23.88 -13.88 2.04
N TYR A 249 -22.61 -14.26 1.97
CA TYR A 249 -22.21 -15.67 2.00
C TYR A 249 -22.59 -16.35 3.33
N ASP A 250 -22.31 -15.74 4.48
CA ASP A 250 -22.62 -16.28 5.81
C ASP A 250 -24.16 -16.41 6.02
N GLU A 251 -24.92 -15.41 5.60
CA GLU A 251 -26.39 -15.45 5.64
C GLU A 251 -26.95 -16.56 4.74
N SER A 252 -26.46 -16.66 3.51
CA SER A 252 -26.82 -17.74 2.58
C SER A 252 -26.49 -19.12 3.16
N GLN A 253 -25.33 -19.28 3.76
CA GLN A 253 -24.91 -20.53 4.41
C GLN A 253 -25.80 -20.89 5.60
N ARG A 254 -26.17 -19.92 6.44
CA ARG A 254 -27.12 -20.16 7.56
C ARG A 254 -28.50 -20.59 7.07
N HIS A 255 -29.05 -19.89 6.10
CA HIS A 255 -30.32 -20.24 5.49
C HIS A 255 -30.28 -21.62 4.85
N PHE A 256 -29.17 -21.97 4.20
CA PHE A 256 -28.98 -23.31 3.64
C PHE A 256 -29.06 -24.39 4.70
N VAL A 257 -28.30 -24.27 5.81
CA VAL A 257 -28.35 -25.26 6.92
C VAL A 257 -29.70 -25.34 7.57
N GLN A 258 -30.39 -24.21 7.81
CA GLN A 258 -31.74 -24.20 8.37
C GLN A 258 -32.74 -24.93 7.47
N ASN A 259 -32.70 -24.64 6.16
CA ASN A 259 -33.59 -25.25 5.19
C ASN A 259 -33.36 -26.76 5.06
N ILE A 260 -32.10 -27.23 5.05
CA ILE A 260 -31.78 -28.66 5.10
C ILE A 260 -32.42 -29.29 6.32
N SER A 261 -32.24 -28.71 7.49
CA SER A 261 -32.78 -29.25 8.74
C SER A 261 -34.29 -29.41 8.67
N HIS A 262 -34.98 -28.43 8.12
CA HIS A 262 -36.46 -28.49 7.94
C HIS A 262 -36.89 -29.54 6.91
N GLU A 263 -36.19 -29.61 5.74
CA GLU A 263 -36.53 -30.56 4.67
C GLU A 263 -36.24 -32.02 5.06
N LEU A 264 -35.29 -32.28 5.95
CA LEU A 264 -35.01 -33.61 6.49
C LEU A 264 -35.94 -33.98 7.65
N LYS A 265 -36.30 -33.01 8.51
CA LYS A 265 -37.11 -33.26 9.70
C LYS A 265 -38.51 -33.75 9.33
N THR A 266 -39.14 -33.18 8.31
CA THR A 266 -40.51 -33.51 7.90
C THR A 266 -40.68 -34.98 7.51
N PRO A 267 -39.93 -35.57 6.56
CA PRO A 267 -40.03 -36.97 6.22
C PRO A 267 -39.69 -37.91 7.39
N ILE A 268 -38.65 -37.54 8.20
CA ILE A 268 -38.30 -38.34 9.37
C ILE A 268 -39.44 -38.41 10.37
N MET A 269 -40.10 -37.29 10.66
CA MET A 269 -41.26 -37.29 11.59
C MET A 269 -42.43 -38.08 11.03
N ALA A 270 -42.70 -38.04 9.70
CA ALA A 270 -43.72 -38.86 9.09
C ALA A 270 -43.41 -40.37 9.21
N ILE A 271 -42.16 -40.76 8.88
CA ILE A 271 -41.71 -42.15 9.04
C ILE A 271 -41.88 -42.62 10.49
N GLN A 272 -41.40 -41.81 11.46
CA GLN A 272 -41.53 -42.13 12.89
C GLN A 272 -42.99 -42.27 13.32
N GLY A 273 -43.87 -41.31 12.92
CA GLY A 273 -45.27 -41.32 13.31
C GLY A 273 -46.00 -42.54 12.77
N TYR A 274 -45.82 -42.88 11.49
CA TYR A 274 -46.45 -44.05 10.92
C TYR A 274 -45.87 -45.35 11.49
N THR A 275 -44.59 -45.42 11.73
CA THR A 275 -43.94 -46.57 12.36
C THR A 275 -44.48 -46.77 13.78
N GLN A 276 -44.60 -45.73 14.58
CA GLN A 276 -45.10 -45.78 15.94
C GLN A 276 -46.59 -46.26 15.94
N GLY A 277 -47.43 -45.69 15.05
CA GLY A 277 -48.81 -46.10 14.95
C GLY A 277 -49.01 -47.56 14.50
N LEU A 278 -48.09 -48.08 13.67
CA LEU A 278 -48.05 -49.51 13.33
C LEU A 278 -47.66 -50.38 14.52
N ILE A 279 -46.67 -50.00 15.30
CA ILE A 279 -46.20 -50.71 16.50
C ILE A 279 -47.29 -50.74 17.57
N GLU A 280 -47.97 -49.63 17.80
CA GLU A 280 -49.05 -49.50 18.78
C GLU A 280 -50.39 -50.13 18.33
N GLY A 281 -50.44 -50.70 17.09
CA GLY A 281 -51.63 -51.32 16.56
C GLY A 281 -52.73 -50.35 16.18
N VAL A 282 -52.49 -49.07 16.09
CA VAL A 282 -53.41 -48.01 15.65
C VAL A 282 -53.79 -48.18 14.18
N PHE A 283 -52.84 -48.59 13.34
CA PHE A 283 -53.05 -48.89 11.94
C PHE A 283 -53.06 -50.39 11.74
N GLN A 284 -54.23 -50.95 11.27
CA GLN A 284 -54.46 -52.37 11.01
C GLN A 284 -55.02 -52.61 9.62
N GLY A 285 -54.86 -53.80 9.04
CA GLY A 285 -55.33 -54.13 7.72
C GLY A 285 -54.89 -53.17 6.61
N PRO A 286 -55.84 -52.68 5.78
CA PRO A 286 -55.53 -51.77 4.67
C PRO A 286 -54.85 -50.46 5.11
N GLN A 287 -55.09 -50.04 6.36
CA GLN A 287 -54.40 -48.81 6.91
C GLN A 287 -52.92 -49.05 7.23
N ALA A 288 -52.59 -50.28 7.64
CA ALA A 288 -51.18 -50.66 7.86
C ALA A 288 -50.41 -50.70 6.53
N GLU A 289 -51.01 -51.25 5.46
CA GLU A 289 -50.39 -51.25 4.13
C GLU A 289 -50.18 -49.81 3.60
N LYS A 290 -51.15 -48.92 3.82
CA LYS A 290 -51.01 -47.50 3.50
C LYS A 290 -49.91 -46.83 4.34
N GLY A 291 -49.81 -47.12 5.63
CA GLY A 291 -48.77 -46.64 6.50
C GLY A 291 -47.38 -47.06 6.01
N LEU A 292 -47.19 -48.33 5.65
CA LEU A 292 -45.98 -48.85 5.07
C LEU A 292 -45.62 -48.19 3.73
N SER A 293 -46.64 -47.95 2.88
CA SER A 293 -46.43 -47.25 1.60
C SER A 293 -45.93 -45.80 1.79
N ILE A 294 -46.50 -45.09 2.80
CA ILE A 294 -46.04 -43.73 3.14
C ILE A 294 -44.63 -43.75 3.69
N ILE A 295 -44.28 -44.70 4.57
CA ILE A 295 -42.90 -44.85 5.06
C ILE A 295 -41.95 -45.06 3.90
N MET A 296 -42.26 -45.91 2.94
CA MET A 296 -41.45 -46.17 1.78
C MET A 296 -41.31 -44.92 0.87
N GLU A 297 -42.42 -44.21 0.66
CA GLU A 297 -42.42 -42.97 -0.12
C GLU A 297 -41.54 -41.89 0.51
N GLU A 298 -41.66 -41.66 1.82
CA GLU A 298 -40.86 -40.66 2.54
C GLU A 298 -39.40 -41.07 2.65
N SER A 299 -39.10 -42.37 2.75
CA SER A 299 -37.71 -42.89 2.68
C SER A 299 -37.07 -42.62 1.32
N LYS A 300 -37.74 -42.88 0.21
CA LYS A 300 -37.25 -42.56 -1.16
C LYS A 300 -37.11 -41.07 -1.36
N ARG A 301 -38.02 -40.29 -0.76
CA ARG A 301 -37.95 -38.83 -0.79
C ARG A 301 -36.71 -38.32 -0.06
N LEU A 302 -36.40 -38.88 1.12
CA LEU A 302 -35.20 -38.55 1.91
C LEU A 302 -33.92 -38.88 1.14
N GLU A 303 -33.84 -40.07 0.54
CA GLU A 303 -32.73 -40.50 -0.31
C GLU A 303 -32.50 -39.53 -1.45
N LYS A 304 -33.57 -39.08 -2.16
CA LYS A 304 -33.47 -38.08 -3.24
C LYS A 304 -32.91 -36.74 -2.74
N VAL A 305 -33.41 -36.24 -1.59
CA VAL A 305 -32.93 -34.96 -1.01
C VAL A 305 -31.44 -35.04 -0.63
N VAL A 306 -31.04 -36.10 0.07
CA VAL A 306 -29.63 -36.32 0.45
C VAL A 306 -28.73 -36.44 -0.78
N GLY A 307 -29.17 -37.22 -1.80
CA GLY A 307 -28.45 -37.35 -3.07
C GLY A 307 -28.25 -36.01 -3.79
N GLN A 308 -29.29 -35.16 -3.82
CA GLN A 308 -29.21 -33.82 -4.41
C GLN A 308 -28.28 -32.89 -3.63
N LEU A 309 -28.26 -32.97 -2.30
CA LEU A 309 -27.32 -32.22 -1.45
C LEU A 309 -25.87 -32.62 -1.70
N LEU A 310 -25.59 -33.93 -1.70
CA LEU A 310 -24.24 -34.44 -1.99
C LEU A 310 -23.77 -34.06 -3.39
N TYR A 311 -24.70 -34.12 -4.37
CA TYR A 311 -24.37 -33.71 -5.74
C TYR A 311 -24.07 -32.22 -5.84
N LEU A 312 -24.85 -31.35 -5.17
CA LEU A 312 -24.61 -29.91 -5.15
C LEU A 312 -23.28 -29.56 -4.50
N THR A 313 -22.95 -30.20 -3.34
CA THR A 313 -21.64 -29.97 -2.68
C THR A 313 -20.49 -30.48 -3.53
N LYS A 314 -20.66 -31.55 -4.29
CA LYS A 314 -19.67 -32.06 -5.23
C LYS A 314 -19.39 -31.05 -6.36
N ILE A 315 -20.40 -30.46 -6.96
CA ILE A 315 -20.23 -29.47 -8.04
C ILE A 315 -19.53 -28.22 -7.50
N GLU A 316 -19.89 -27.73 -6.32
CA GLU A 316 -19.33 -26.51 -5.73
C GLU A 316 -17.89 -26.67 -5.24
N SER A 317 -17.51 -27.87 -4.80
CA SER A 317 -16.14 -28.15 -4.31
C SER A 317 -15.15 -28.53 -5.39
N VAL A 318 -15.63 -28.96 -6.58
CA VAL A 318 -14.79 -29.65 -7.57
C VAL A 318 -15.02 -29.10 -8.98
N SER A 319 -14.82 -27.80 -9.19
CA SER A 319 -14.69 -27.24 -10.54
C SER A 319 -13.49 -27.82 -11.34
N GLN A 320 -12.64 -28.63 -10.70
CA GLN A 320 -11.43 -29.22 -11.29
C GLN A 320 -11.57 -30.68 -11.77
N MET A 321 -12.72 -31.36 -11.53
CA MET A 321 -12.91 -32.77 -11.93
C MET A 321 -14.08 -32.99 -12.91
N MET A 322 -14.36 -32.02 -13.78
CA MET A 322 -15.32 -32.19 -14.84
C MET A 322 -14.75 -33.16 -15.90
N GLN A 323 -15.50 -34.16 -16.29
CA GLN A 323 -15.15 -35.07 -17.38
C GLN A 323 -15.55 -34.41 -18.72
N MET A 324 -14.70 -33.48 -19.15
CA MET A 324 -14.95 -32.74 -20.39
C MET A 324 -14.86 -33.64 -21.61
N GLY A 325 -15.86 -33.56 -22.47
CA GLY A 325 -15.96 -34.31 -23.70
C GLY A 325 -16.83 -33.59 -24.75
N ARG A 326 -16.88 -34.13 -25.94
CA ARG A 326 -17.81 -33.61 -26.98
C ARG A 326 -19.22 -34.08 -26.67
N VAL A 327 -20.13 -33.15 -26.52
CA VAL A 327 -21.54 -33.39 -26.21
C VAL A 327 -22.40 -32.80 -27.33
N ASP A 328 -23.26 -33.62 -27.92
CA ASP A 328 -24.32 -33.17 -28.83
C ASP A 328 -25.62 -32.92 -28.05
N LEU A 329 -25.93 -31.61 -27.85
CA LEU A 329 -27.17 -31.23 -27.14
C LEU A 329 -28.43 -31.64 -27.88
N SER A 330 -28.41 -31.75 -29.22
CA SER A 330 -29.62 -32.17 -29.97
C SER A 330 -29.94 -33.63 -29.70
N GLU A 331 -28.96 -34.50 -29.71
CA GLU A 331 -29.11 -35.90 -29.33
C GLU A 331 -29.55 -36.03 -27.85
N MET A 332 -28.88 -35.29 -26.96
CA MET A 332 -29.20 -35.30 -25.53
C MET A 332 -30.68 -34.91 -25.30
N MET A 333 -31.17 -33.81 -25.93
CA MET A 333 -32.57 -33.36 -25.77
C MET A 333 -33.57 -34.40 -26.27
N GLN A 334 -33.27 -35.09 -27.36
CA GLN A 334 -34.12 -36.18 -27.89
C GLN A 334 -34.20 -37.34 -26.92
N LEU A 335 -33.08 -37.80 -26.36
CA LEU A 335 -33.02 -38.86 -25.36
C LEU A 335 -33.80 -38.46 -24.07
N LEU A 336 -33.63 -37.24 -23.61
CA LEU A 336 -34.34 -36.71 -22.44
C LEU A 336 -35.85 -36.60 -22.69
N LYS A 337 -36.28 -36.18 -23.89
CA LYS A 337 -37.69 -36.19 -24.28
C LYS A 337 -38.24 -37.62 -24.19
N GLN A 338 -37.62 -38.63 -24.80
CA GLN A 338 -38.05 -40.00 -24.76
C GLN A 338 -38.24 -40.51 -23.33
N ARG A 339 -37.31 -40.20 -22.43
CA ARG A 339 -37.33 -40.62 -21.04
C ARG A 339 -38.41 -39.88 -20.21
N LEU A 340 -38.62 -38.60 -20.41
CA LEU A 340 -39.47 -37.77 -19.56
C LEU A 340 -40.92 -37.69 -20.06
N SER A 341 -41.21 -37.93 -21.36
CA SER A 341 -42.56 -37.91 -21.92
C SER A 341 -43.48 -38.95 -21.27
N VAL A 342 -42.94 -40.06 -20.77
CA VAL A 342 -43.69 -41.09 -20.03
C VAL A 342 -44.25 -40.56 -18.70
N LEU A 343 -43.64 -39.55 -18.09
CA LEU A 343 -44.06 -38.98 -16.80
C LEU A 343 -45.36 -38.15 -16.90
N ASN A 344 -45.62 -37.55 -18.05
CA ASN A 344 -46.86 -36.83 -18.32
C ASN A 344 -47.26 -36.97 -19.81
N PRO A 345 -48.00 -38.03 -20.17
CA PRO A 345 -48.37 -38.35 -21.57
C PRO A 345 -49.29 -37.34 -22.23
N HIS A 346 -49.92 -36.45 -21.45
CA HIS A 346 -50.86 -35.42 -21.94
C HIS A 346 -50.15 -34.14 -22.42
N VAL A 347 -48.87 -34.01 -22.16
CA VAL A 347 -48.10 -32.84 -22.61
C VAL A 347 -47.47 -33.13 -23.96
N GLU A 348 -47.75 -32.25 -24.93
CA GLU A 348 -47.16 -32.28 -26.24
C GLU A 348 -45.76 -31.66 -26.21
N TRP A 349 -44.79 -32.35 -26.83
CA TRP A 349 -43.37 -31.94 -26.85
C TRP A 349 -42.98 -31.41 -28.24
N GLU A 350 -42.70 -30.14 -28.33
CA GLU A 350 -42.21 -29.50 -29.55
C GLU A 350 -40.68 -29.31 -29.44
N LEU A 351 -39.90 -29.97 -30.34
CA LEU A 351 -38.46 -29.82 -30.43
C LEU A 351 -38.10 -29.09 -31.73
N ASN A 352 -37.58 -27.89 -31.61
CA ASN A 352 -37.05 -27.11 -32.72
C ASN A 352 -35.55 -26.91 -32.49
N LEU A 353 -34.76 -27.92 -32.90
CA LEU A 353 -33.33 -28.01 -32.68
C LEU A 353 -32.64 -28.21 -34.04
N PRO A 354 -31.44 -27.62 -34.27
CA PRO A 354 -30.58 -28.02 -35.41
C PRO A 354 -30.27 -29.52 -35.33
N PRO A 355 -29.92 -30.15 -36.46
CA PRO A 355 -29.56 -31.57 -36.51
C PRO A 355 -28.46 -31.96 -35.51
N THR A 356 -27.49 -31.05 -35.29
CA THR A 356 -26.40 -31.23 -34.35
C THR A 356 -26.11 -29.93 -33.62
N MET A 357 -25.85 -30.02 -32.33
CA MET A 357 -25.46 -28.92 -31.45
C MET A 357 -24.30 -29.36 -30.54
N ILE A 358 -23.09 -29.37 -31.12
CA ILE A 358 -21.91 -29.90 -30.42
C ILE A 358 -21.22 -28.79 -29.60
N LEU A 359 -20.93 -29.13 -28.34
CA LEU A 359 -20.09 -28.30 -27.44
C LEU A 359 -19.14 -29.19 -26.64
N GLU A 360 -18.15 -28.54 -25.99
CA GLU A 360 -17.30 -29.18 -24.97
C GLU A 360 -17.96 -29.04 -23.59
N GLY A 361 -18.17 -30.17 -22.91
CA GLY A 361 -18.78 -30.17 -21.60
C GLY A 361 -18.78 -31.55 -20.94
N ASP A 362 -19.21 -31.58 -19.68
CA ASP A 362 -19.49 -32.84 -18.97
C ASP A 362 -20.95 -33.29 -19.27
N GLY A 363 -21.07 -34.31 -20.10
CA GLY A 363 -22.36 -34.78 -20.60
C GLY A 363 -23.28 -35.27 -19.49
N GLU A 364 -22.77 -35.89 -18.41
CA GLU A 364 -23.56 -36.36 -17.28
C GLU A 364 -24.10 -35.19 -16.44
N GLN A 365 -23.26 -34.20 -16.18
CA GLN A 365 -23.68 -32.99 -15.46
C GLN A 365 -24.68 -32.18 -16.25
N LEU A 366 -24.46 -31.95 -17.55
CA LEU A 366 -25.39 -31.24 -18.43
C LEU A 366 -26.71 -31.97 -18.52
N SER A 367 -26.72 -33.29 -18.68
CA SER A 367 -27.92 -34.10 -18.68
C SER A 367 -28.70 -33.93 -17.37
N THR A 368 -28.01 -33.96 -16.22
CA THR A 368 -28.65 -33.74 -14.89
C THR A 368 -29.27 -32.34 -14.80
N ALA A 369 -28.61 -31.31 -15.29
CA ALA A 369 -29.11 -29.92 -15.28
C ALA A 369 -30.38 -29.82 -16.14
N PHE A 370 -30.34 -30.33 -17.37
CA PHE A 370 -31.51 -30.32 -18.27
C PHE A 370 -32.67 -31.12 -17.72
N VAL A 371 -32.45 -32.29 -17.11
CA VAL A 371 -33.49 -33.06 -16.44
C VAL A 371 -34.19 -32.24 -15.36
N ASN A 372 -33.42 -31.57 -14.51
CA ASN A 372 -34.01 -30.73 -13.44
C ASN A 372 -34.89 -29.60 -14.00
N ILE A 373 -34.47 -28.97 -15.10
CA ILE A 373 -35.28 -27.92 -15.75
C ILE A 373 -36.51 -28.52 -16.42
N MET A 374 -36.35 -29.60 -17.20
CA MET A 374 -37.43 -30.23 -17.91
C MET A 374 -38.50 -30.84 -16.94
N GLU A 375 -38.07 -31.50 -15.86
CA GLU A 375 -38.99 -31.98 -14.81
C GLU A 375 -39.75 -30.80 -14.17
N ASN A 376 -39.10 -29.67 -13.98
CA ASN A 376 -39.75 -28.49 -13.46
C ASN A 376 -40.79 -27.94 -14.46
N GLN A 377 -40.38 -27.75 -15.71
CA GLN A 377 -41.25 -27.25 -16.77
C GLN A 377 -42.43 -28.16 -17.03
N LEU A 378 -42.21 -29.48 -17.09
CA LEU A 378 -43.25 -30.50 -17.30
C LEU A 378 -44.28 -30.51 -16.16
N ARG A 379 -43.89 -30.24 -14.91
CA ARG A 379 -44.79 -30.18 -13.75
C ARG A 379 -45.82 -29.07 -13.86
N TYR A 380 -45.43 -27.92 -14.45
CA TYR A 380 -46.28 -26.74 -14.55
C TYR A 380 -46.94 -26.59 -15.94
N ALA A 381 -46.53 -27.39 -16.93
CA ALA A 381 -47.16 -27.40 -18.24
C ALA A 381 -48.62 -27.79 -18.16
N LYS A 382 -49.48 -27.12 -18.93
CA LYS A 382 -50.87 -27.48 -19.10
C LYS A 382 -51.04 -28.52 -20.21
N SER A 383 -50.49 -28.20 -21.39
CA SER A 383 -50.62 -29.05 -22.58
C SER A 383 -49.37 -29.09 -23.45
N ARG A 384 -48.45 -28.12 -23.33
CA ARG A 384 -47.31 -27.97 -24.25
C ARG A 384 -46.01 -27.65 -23.53
N LEU A 385 -44.90 -28.28 -23.99
CA LEU A 385 -43.55 -28.00 -23.63
C LEU A 385 -42.69 -27.84 -24.88
N SER A 386 -42.13 -26.65 -25.10
CA SER A 386 -41.32 -26.34 -26.27
C SER A 386 -39.86 -26.24 -25.91
N ILE A 387 -38.98 -26.82 -26.74
CA ILE A 387 -37.53 -26.78 -26.61
C ILE A 387 -36.99 -26.23 -27.91
N THR A 388 -36.30 -25.10 -27.83
CA THR A 388 -35.64 -24.48 -28.97
C THR A 388 -34.14 -24.37 -28.74
N GLY A 389 -33.35 -24.63 -29.78
CA GLY A 389 -31.90 -24.55 -29.68
C GLY A 389 -31.31 -23.81 -30.89
N ARG A 390 -30.29 -23.03 -30.63
CA ARG A 390 -29.56 -22.35 -31.70
C ARG A 390 -28.13 -22.02 -31.24
N GLN A 391 -27.24 -21.91 -32.21
CA GLN A 391 -25.90 -21.34 -31.95
C GLN A 391 -25.94 -19.83 -32.19
N VAL A 392 -25.42 -19.06 -31.23
CA VAL A 392 -25.28 -17.61 -31.30
C VAL A 392 -23.82 -17.24 -31.06
N GLY A 393 -23.10 -16.98 -32.13
CA GLY A 393 -21.67 -16.76 -32.04
C GLY A 393 -20.91 -17.98 -31.52
N ARG A 394 -20.24 -17.83 -30.38
CA ARG A 394 -19.50 -18.90 -29.69
C ARG A 394 -20.31 -19.59 -28.58
N ASN A 395 -21.60 -19.35 -28.52
CA ASN A 395 -22.45 -19.92 -27.47
C ASN A 395 -23.56 -20.77 -28.08
N MET A 396 -23.85 -21.87 -27.42
CA MET A 396 -25.08 -22.60 -27.63
C MET A 396 -26.17 -22.05 -26.72
N VAL A 397 -27.30 -21.71 -27.26
CA VAL A 397 -28.49 -21.21 -26.55
C VAL A 397 -29.59 -22.22 -26.67
N VAL A 398 -30.07 -22.73 -25.53
CA VAL A 398 -31.23 -23.62 -25.43
C VAL A 398 -32.30 -22.92 -24.62
N SER A 399 -33.54 -22.87 -25.12
CA SER A 399 -34.66 -22.32 -24.38
C SER A 399 -35.72 -23.41 -24.21
N ILE A 400 -36.24 -23.57 -22.98
CA ILE A 400 -37.28 -24.52 -22.61
C ILE A 400 -38.46 -23.73 -22.03
N ALA A 401 -39.60 -23.78 -22.67
CA ALA A 401 -40.81 -23.07 -22.28
C ALA A 401 -42.00 -24.00 -22.15
N ASN A 402 -42.96 -23.64 -21.30
CA ASN A 402 -44.23 -24.31 -21.16
C ASN A 402 -45.41 -23.33 -21.25
N ASP A 403 -46.62 -23.82 -21.39
CA ASP A 403 -47.88 -23.08 -21.44
C ASP A 403 -48.55 -22.95 -20.04
N GLY A 404 -47.78 -23.11 -18.98
CA GLY A 404 -48.28 -23.04 -17.60
C GLY A 404 -48.47 -21.61 -17.09
N PRO A 405 -48.88 -21.47 -15.82
CA PRO A 405 -49.05 -20.15 -15.20
C PRO A 405 -47.70 -19.40 -15.11
N PRO A 406 -47.71 -18.06 -15.23
CA PRO A 406 -46.53 -17.27 -15.10
C PRO A 406 -45.91 -17.40 -13.69
N ILE A 407 -44.59 -17.29 -13.62
CA ILE A 407 -43.84 -17.24 -12.35
C ILE A 407 -44.14 -15.89 -11.70
N GLU A 408 -44.39 -15.87 -10.39
CA GLU A 408 -44.55 -14.61 -9.64
C GLU A 408 -43.31 -13.73 -9.83
N GLU A 409 -43.48 -12.46 -10.19
CA GLU A 409 -42.35 -11.54 -10.49
C GLU A 409 -41.39 -11.42 -9.31
N ALA A 410 -41.90 -11.40 -8.08
CA ALA A 410 -41.07 -11.38 -6.87
C ALA A 410 -40.20 -12.63 -6.69
N LEU A 411 -40.56 -13.75 -7.34
CA LEU A 411 -39.81 -15.00 -7.24
C LEU A 411 -38.72 -15.12 -8.31
N LEU A 412 -38.87 -14.48 -9.47
CA LEU A 412 -37.93 -14.57 -10.60
C LEU A 412 -36.44 -14.32 -10.21
N PRO A 413 -36.09 -13.27 -9.46
CA PRO A 413 -34.69 -13.02 -9.06
C PRO A 413 -34.09 -14.09 -8.14
N HIS A 414 -34.99 -14.84 -7.44
CA HIS A 414 -34.60 -15.80 -6.42
C HIS A 414 -34.85 -17.26 -6.82
N LEU A 415 -35.33 -17.49 -8.04
CA LEU A 415 -35.81 -18.79 -8.52
C LEU A 415 -34.74 -19.89 -8.48
N PHE A 416 -33.49 -19.52 -8.72
CA PHE A 416 -32.36 -20.44 -8.72
C PHE A 416 -31.63 -20.52 -7.35
N GLN A 417 -32.18 -19.87 -6.32
CA GLN A 417 -31.64 -20.01 -4.97
C GLN A 417 -32.06 -21.37 -4.37
N ARG A 418 -31.19 -21.91 -3.53
CA ARG A 418 -31.40 -23.18 -2.86
C ARG A 418 -32.65 -23.14 -1.98
N PHE A 419 -33.47 -24.19 -2.01
CA PHE A 419 -34.71 -24.34 -1.22
C PHE A 419 -35.81 -23.29 -1.48
N ARG A 420 -35.68 -22.50 -2.55
CA ARG A 420 -36.80 -21.64 -2.98
C ARG A 420 -37.85 -22.45 -3.69
N LYS A 421 -39.11 -22.30 -3.24
CA LYS A 421 -40.27 -23.03 -3.75
C LYS A 421 -41.37 -22.05 -4.14
N GLY A 422 -42.03 -22.27 -5.27
CA GLY A 422 -43.35 -21.77 -5.52
C GLY A 422 -44.41 -22.60 -4.74
N LYS A 423 -45.70 -22.23 -4.81
CA LYS A 423 -46.81 -22.83 -4.06
C LYS A 423 -46.92 -24.36 -4.21
N SER A 424 -46.39 -24.95 -5.27
CA SER A 424 -46.45 -26.41 -5.56
C SER A 424 -45.06 -27.06 -5.75
N GLY A 425 -43.95 -26.36 -5.32
CA GLY A 425 -42.58 -26.86 -5.47
C GLY A 425 -42.23 -27.99 -4.50
N LYS A 426 -41.51 -29.07 -4.95
CA LYS A 426 -41.12 -30.21 -4.09
C LYS A 426 -40.01 -29.83 -3.09
N HIS A 427 -38.74 -29.66 -3.53
CA HIS A 427 -37.61 -29.52 -2.62
C HIS A 427 -36.80 -28.21 -2.83
N GLY A 428 -36.99 -27.56 -3.98
CA GLY A 428 -36.28 -26.29 -4.30
C GLY A 428 -34.74 -26.42 -4.53
N LEU A 429 -34.25 -27.63 -4.80
CA LEU A 429 -32.83 -27.89 -5.10
C LEU A 429 -32.57 -28.07 -6.59
N GLY A 430 -33.54 -28.55 -7.39
CA GLY A 430 -33.29 -28.90 -8.79
C GLY A 430 -32.82 -27.73 -9.65
N LEU A 431 -33.49 -26.57 -9.54
CA LEU A 431 -33.06 -25.36 -10.30
C LEU A 431 -31.73 -24.80 -9.79
N ALA A 432 -31.40 -24.91 -8.50
CA ALA A 432 -30.13 -24.54 -7.95
C ALA A 432 -28.98 -25.44 -8.48
N ILE A 433 -29.26 -26.77 -8.60
CA ILE A 433 -28.35 -27.72 -9.23
C ILE A 433 -28.13 -27.36 -10.70
N ALA A 434 -29.21 -27.08 -11.44
CA ALA A 434 -29.10 -26.69 -12.84
C ALA A 434 -28.21 -25.43 -13.00
N ARG A 435 -28.44 -24.43 -12.18
CA ARG A 435 -27.61 -23.20 -12.18
C ARG A 435 -26.14 -23.49 -11.89
N ALA A 436 -25.87 -24.27 -10.86
CA ALA A 436 -24.47 -24.62 -10.49
C ALA A 436 -23.75 -25.37 -11.62
N VAL A 437 -24.46 -26.27 -12.33
CA VAL A 437 -23.88 -26.98 -13.49
C VAL A 437 -23.59 -26.01 -14.63
N PHE A 438 -24.52 -25.10 -15.00
CA PHE A 438 -24.26 -24.15 -16.07
C PHE A 438 -23.12 -23.16 -15.69
N GLU A 439 -23.08 -22.68 -14.46
CA GLU A 439 -22.00 -21.83 -13.97
C GLU A 439 -20.63 -22.58 -14.01
N ALA A 440 -20.60 -23.87 -13.64
CA ALA A 440 -19.40 -24.69 -13.76
C ALA A 440 -18.94 -24.81 -15.22
N HIS A 441 -19.86 -24.84 -16.17
CA HIS A 441 -19.60 -24.83 -17.62
C HIS A 441 -19.39 -23.40 -18.18
N LYS A 442 -19.17 -22.38 -17.34
CA LYS A 442 -19.04 -20.96 -17.73
C LYS A 442 -20.25 -20.44 -18.54
N GLY A 443 -21.38 -21.11 -18.39
CA GLY A 443 -22.67 -20.74 -18.96
C GLY A 443 -23.54 -19.94 -18.01
N THR A 444 -24.73 -19.59 -18.47
CA THR A 444 -25.75 -18.88 -17.68
C THR A 444 -27.11 -19.50 -17.86
N ILE A 445 -27.97 -19.35 -16.85
CA ILE A 445 -29.38 -19.70 -16.92
C ILE A 445 -30.23 -18.52 -16.45
N VAL A 446 -31.26 -18.19 -17.20
CA VAL A 446 -32.21 -17.10 -16.89
C VAL A 446 -33.64 -17.62 -17.08
N ALA A 447 -34.53 -17.19 -16.21
CA ALA A 447 -35.96 -17.45 -16.34
C ALA A 447 -36.70 -16.13 -16.60
N ARG A 448 -37.73 -16.20 -17.48
CA ARG A 448 -38.62 -15.08 -17.78
C ARG A 448 -40.03 -15.57 -18.04
N ASN A 449 -41.01 -14.70 -17.91
CA ASN A 449 -42.37 -14.95 -18.36
C ASN A 449 -42.49 -14.41 -19.80
N ASP A 450 -42.72 -15.30 -20.75
CA ASP A 450 -43.11 -14.96 -22.11
C ASP A 450 -44.66 -14.94 -22.21
N PRO A 451 -45.25 -14.38 -23.27
CA PRO A 451 -46.73 -14.36 -23.45
C PRO A 451 -47.37 -15.71 -23.38
N ASP A 452 -46.68 -16.77 -23.81
CA ASP A 452 -47.17 -18.15 -23.84
C ASP A 452 -46.92 -18.91 -22.54
N GLY A 453 -46.13 -18.32 -21.59
CA GLY A 453 -45.81 -18.92 -20.30
C GLY A 453 -44.33 -18.80 -19.91
N PRO A 454 -43.89 -19.48 -18.83
CA PRO A 454 -42.55 -19.40 -18.34
C PRO A 454 -41.51 -20.00 -19.30
N CYS A 455 -40.43 -19.29 -19.55
CA CYS A 455 -39.32 -19.70 -20.40
C CYS A 455 -37.99 -19.66 -19.64
N PHE A 456 -37.23 -20.74 -19.71
CA PHE A 456 -35.87 -20.87 -19.19
C PHE A 456 -34.90 -20.87 -20.34
N THR A 457 -33.95 -19.93 -20.36
CA THR A 457 -32.93 -19.81 -21.39
C THR A 457 -31.58 -20.11 -20.79
N MET A 458 -30.85 -21.09 -21.35
CA MET A 458 -29.53 -21.52 -21.00
C MET A 458 -28.55 -21.10 -22.10
N THR A 459 -27.43 -20.51 -21.72
CA THR A 459 -26.39 -20.13 -22.65
C THR A 459 -25.07 -20.80 -22.22
N ILE A 460 -24.47 -21.61 -23.09
CA ILE A 460 -23.29 -22.41 -22.80
C ILE A 460 -22.24 -22.11 -23.88
N PRO A 461 -20.96 -21.83 -23.53
CA PRO A 461 -19.88 -21.70 -24.50
C PRO A 461 -19.66 -22.99 -25.30
N VAL A 462 -19.41 -22.87 -26.59
CA VAL A 462 -19.10 -24.03 -27.47
C VAL A 462 -17.78 -24.68 -27.09
N GLU A 463 -16.78 -23.86 -26.79
CA GLU A 463 -15.45 -24.29 -26.37
C GLU A 463 -15.20 -23.90 -24.92
N PHE A 464 -14.74 -24.85 -24.11
CA PHE A 464 -14.34 -24.61 -22.76
C PHE A 464 -12.87 -24.14 -22.74
N LYS A 465 -12.65 -22.82 -22.73
CA LYS A 465 -11.31 -22.30 -22.42
C LYS A 465 -11.10 -22.37 -20.91
N GLY A 466 -10.22 -23.28 -20.49
CA GLY A 466 -9.82 -23.50 -19.08
C GLY A 466 -9.27 -22.27 -18.39
#